data_9a79a49bb44693b5c47cd176e3b62532
#
_entry.id   9a79a49bb44693b5c47cd176e3b62532
#
_cell.length_a   1.000
_cell.length_b   1.000
_cell.length_c   1.000
_cell.angle_alpha   90.00
_cell.angle_beta   90.00
_cell.angle_gamma   90.00
#
_symmetry.space_group_name_H-M   'P 1'
#
loop_
_entity.id
_entity.type
_entity.pdbx_description
1 polymer ?
#
loop_
_entity_poly.entity_id
_entity_poly.type
_entity_poly.pdbx_seq_one_letter_code
_entity_poly.pdbx_strand_id
1 'polypeptide(L)'
;PPPHHSSAASDVYKRQPLSAHIWKFGGLRPPNFPSVRLAQFAALIYQSSSLFSKVLNAKKLKDYHDLFQVQISDYWQTHYVFDKLSKKRKKSLGQSSINNIIINTIIPIMFVYGNQRDILEFKEKPLQLLAEIKPEKNSIIKKWNALDISTKSAYDTQALLQLKNEYCQYQKCLSCVIGNKLIRRK
;
A
#
# COMPACT_ATOMS: atom_id res chain seq x y z
N PRO A 1 -11.00 -16.58 -46.23
CA PRO A 1 -10.24 -16.06 -45.08
C PRO A 1 -11.22 -15.45 -44.08
N PRO A 2 -11.09 -15.75 -42.78
CA PRO A 2 -11.97 -15.17 -41.78
C PRO A 2 -11.76 -13.64 -41.73
N PRO A 3 -12.82 -12.86 -41.49
CA PRO A 3 -12.68 -11.42 -41.42
C PRO A 3 -11.76 -11.06 -40.25
N HIS A 4 -10.75 -10.24 -40.52
CA HIS A 4 -9.90 -9.65 -39.49
C HIS A 4 -10.80 -8.84 -38.55
N HIS A 5 -11.05 -9.34 -37.35
CA HIS A 5 -11.65 -8.54 -36.30
C HIS A 5 -10.76 -7.34 -36.07
N SER A 6 -11.26 -6.18 -36.40
CA SER A 6 -10.58 -4.90 -36.27
C SER A 6 -10.06 -4.74 -34.83
N SER A 7 -8.77 -4.50 -34.70
CA SER A 7 -8.13 -4.19 -33.41
C SER A 7 -8.79 -3.02 -32.67
N ALA A 8 -9.44 -2.11 -33.41
CA ALA A 8 -10.24 -1.01 -32.88
C ALA A 8 -11.45 -1.46 -32.06
N ALA A 9 -12.17 -2.54 -32.47
CA ALA A 9 -13.29 -3.08 -31.69
C ALA A 9 -12.81 -3.69 -30.36
N SER A 10 -11.67 -4.37 -30.36
CA SER A 10 -11.04 -4.92 -29.14
C SER A 10 -10.64 -3.80 -28.16
N ASP A 11 -10.17 -2.66 -28.64
CA ASP A 11 -9.80 -1.52 -27.81
C ASP A 11 -11.01 -0.79 -27.18
N VAL A 12 -12.13 -0.74 -27.88
CA VAL A 12 -13.38 -0.17 -27.33
C VAL A 12 -13.91 -1.00 -26.16
N TYR A 13 -13.87 -2.32 -26.25
CA TYR A 13 -14.26 -3.20 -25.14
C TYR A 13 -13.33 -3.08 -23.91
N LYS A 14 -12.05 -2.83 -24.13
CA LYS A 14 -11.08 -2.62 -23.03
C LYS A 14 -11.23 -1.29 -22.30
N ARG A 15 -11.95 -0.30 -22.91
CA ARG A 15 -12.13 1.04 -22.35
C ARG A 15 -13.53 1.27 -21.78
N GLN A 16 -14.29 0.22 -21.52
CA GLN A 16 -15.62 0.39 -20.93
C GLN A 16 -15.52 0.91 -19.48
N PRO A 17 -16.37 1.84 -19.07
CA PRO A 17 -16.41 2.34 -17.72
C PRO A 17 -16.82 1.21 -16.75
N LEU A 18 -16.19 1.17 -15.60
CA LEU A 18 -16.59 0.25 -14.54
C LEU A 18 -18.00 0.58 -14.04
N SER A 19 -18.82 -0.45 -13.87
CA SER A 19 -20.19 -0.29 -13.39
C SER A 19 -20.24 0.38 -12.01
N ALA A 20 -21.20 1.27 -11.82
CA ALA A 20 -21.35 2.06 -10.59
C ALA A 20 -21.48 1.21 -9.31
N HIS A 21 -22.08 0.01 -9.41
CA HIS A 21 -22.26 -0.88 -8.26
C HIS A 21 -20.96 -1.47 -7.70
N ILE A 22 -19.86 -1.43 -8.46
CA ILE A 22 -18.53 -1.88 -7.99
C ILE A 22 -17.96 -0.89 -6.96
N TRP A 23 -18.35 0.39 -7.04
CA TRP A 23 -17.81 1.44 -6.20
C TRP A 23 -18.52 1.50 -4.85
N LYS A 24 -17.83 1.05 -3.80
CA LYS A 24 -18.35 1.08 -2.42
C LYS A 24 -17.94 2.37 -1.71
N PHE A 25 -18.91 3.20 -1.37
CA PHE A 25 -18.73 4.44 -0.60
C PHE A 25 -19.18 4.29 0.85
N GLY A 26 -20.11 3.37 1.13
CA GLY A 26 -20.62 3.11 2.48
C GLY A 26 -19.54 2.66 3.44
N GLY A 27 -19.58 3.17 4.68
CA GLY A 27 -18.60 2.86 5.73
C GLY A 27 -17.25 3.55 5.59
N LEU A 28 -17.01 4.31 4.50
CA LEU A 28 -15.76 5.02 4.27
C LEU A 28 -15.85 6.49 4.68
N ARG A 29 -14.77 7.03 5.24
CA ARG A 29 -14.63 8.48 5.40
C ARG A 29 -14.43 9.14 4.02
N PRO A 30 -15.00 10.33 3.74
CA PRO A 30 -14.93 10.96 2.43
C PRO A 30 -13.51 11.08 1.82
N PRO A 31 -12.42 11.36 2.58
CA PRO A 31 -11.06 11.36 2.03
C PRO A 31 -10.59 10.00 1.49
N ASN A 32 -11.27 8.92 1.85
CA ASN A 32 -10.97 7.55 1.40
C ASN A 32 -11.92 7.05 0.31
N PHE A 33 -12.80 7.91 -0.21
CA PHE A 33 -13.69 7.53 -1.29
C PHE A 33 -12.91 7.07 -2.53
N PRO A 34 -13.41 6.05 -3.24
CA PRO A 34 -12.76 5.55 -4.46
C PRO A 34 -12.48 6.64 -5.49
N SER A 35 -13.42 7.57 -5.69
CA SER A 35 -13.29 8.72 -6.58
C SER A 35 -12.06 9.59 -6.24
N VAL A 36 -11.86 9.91 -4.96
CA VAL A 36 -10.69 10.68 -4.49
C VAL A 36 -9.41 9.87 -4.66
N ARG A 37 -9.43 8.57 -4.34
CA ARG A 37 -8.26 7.69 -4.51
C ARG A 37 -7.86 7.52 -5.97
N LEU A 38 -8.83 7.41 -6.87
CA LEU A 38 -8.57 7.40 -8.31
C LEU A 38 -8.02 8.73 -8.82
N ALA A 39 -8.54 9.85 -8.34
CA ALA A 39 -7.99 11.16 -8.69
C ALA A 39 -6.53 11.32 -8.23
N GLN A 40 -6.20 10.83 -7.03
CA GLN A 40 -4.82 10.79 -6.53
C GLN A 40 -3.93 9.88 -7.38
N PHE A 41 -4.42 8.70 -7.74
CA PHE A 41 -3.68 7.77 -8.60
C PHE A 41 -3.47 8.33 -10.01
N ALA A 42 -4.51 8.91 -10.61
CA ALA A 42 -4.39 9.56 -11.92
C ALA A 42 -3.36 10.71 -11.90
N ALA A 43 -3.36 11.53 -10.85
CA ALA A 43 -2.37 12.58 -10.66
C ALA A 43 -0.95 12.01 -10.50
N LEU A 44 -0.79 10.91 -9.76
CA LEU A 44 0.50 10.22 -9.61
C LEU A 44 1.04 9.75 -10.96
N ILE A 45 0.21 9.08 -11.76
CA ILE A 45 0.62 8.60 -13.09
C ILE A 45 0.93 9.75 -14.04
N TYR A 46 0.13 10.81 -14.02
CA TYR A 46 0.36 12.00 -14.85
C TYR A 46 1.68 12.72 -14.50
N GLN A 47 1.98 12.86 -13.20
CA GLN A 47 3.19 13.56 -12.73
C GLN A 47 4.45 12.68 -12.74
N SER A 48 4.28 11.37 -12.75
CA SER A 48 5.37 10.41 -12.62
C SER A 48 5.51 9.54 -13.87
N SER A 49 6.13 10.08 -14.92
CA SER A 49 6.70 9.21 -15.95
C SER A 49 7.72 8.26 -15.29
N SER A 50 7.68 6.97 -15.64
CA SER A 50 8.62 5.95 -15.12
C SER A 50 8.63 5.81 -13.58
N LEU A 51 7.45 5.73 -12.96
CA LEU A 51 7.28 5.62 -11.50
C LEU A 51 8.17 4.53 -10.88
N PHE A 52 8.24 3.35 -11.50
CA PHE A 52 9.05 2.25 -11.00
C PHE A 52 10.55 2.59 -10.96
N SER A 53 11.08 3.22 -12.00
CA SER A 53 12.47 3.67 -12.01
C SER A 53 12.75 4.70 -10.90
N LYS A 54 11.82 5.63 -10.66
CA LYS A 54 11.94 6.61 -9.57
C LYS A 54 11.93 5.93 -8.20
N VAL A 55 11.11 4.89 -8.03
CA VAL A 55 11.07 4.08 -6.80
C VAL A 55 12.42 3.38 -6.57
N LEU A 56 13.02 2.78 -7.59
CA LEU A 56 14.33 2.13 -7.47
C LEU A 56 15.46 3.12 -7.15
N ASN A 57 15.41 4.31 -7.73
CA ASN A 57 16.42 5.35 -7.54
C ASN A 57 16.28 6.15 -6.22
N ALA A 58 15.13 6.10 -5.56
CA ALA A 58 14.90 6.77 -4.29
C ALA A 58 15.85 6.18 -3.22
N LYS A 59 16.53 7.03 -2.44
CA LYS A 59 17.56 6.58 -1.48
C LYS A 59 17.07 6.61 -0.03
N LYS A 60 16.24 7.58 0.32
CA LYS A 60 15.77 7.83 1.69
C LYS A 60 14.25 7.69 1.77
N LEU A 61 13.73 7.39 2.93
CA LEU A 61 12.29 7.35 3.19
C LEU A 61 11.57 8.64 2.73
N LYS A 62 12.24 9.80 2.91
CA LYS A 62 11.71 11.08 2.44
C LYS A 62 11.48 11.11 0.93
N ASP A 63 12.36 10.54 0.11
CA ASP A 63 12.24 10.54 -1.35
C ASP A 63 10.96 9.79 -1.78
N TYR A 64 10.64 8.69 -1.10
CA TYR A 64 9.37 7.96 -1.32
C TYR A 64 8.17 8.80 -0.90
N HIS A 65 8.24 9.52 0.22
CA HIS A 65 7.16 10.41 0.64
C HIS A 65 6.94 11.52 -0.40
N ASP A 66 7.99 12.14 -0.89
CA ASP A 66 7.92 13.21 -1.89
C ASP A 66 7.36 12.69 -3.21
N LEU A 67 7.74 11.48 -3.63
CA LEU A 67 7.23 10.83 -4.84
C LEU A 67 5.70 10.62 -4.82
N PHE A 68 5.12 10.31 -3.66
CA PHE A 68 3.69 10.08 -3.49
C PHE A 68 2.91 11.32 -3.05
N GLN A 69 3.57 12.45 -2.81
CA GLN A 69 2.91 13.74 -2.55
C GLN A 69 2.45 14.39 -3.86
N VAL A 70 1.33 13.92 -4.39
CA VAL A 70 0.76 14.44 -5.62
C VAL A 70 -0.32 15.49 -5.35
N GLN A 71 -0.42 16.45 -6.27
CA GLN A 71 -1.52 17.42 -6.30
C GLN A 71 -2.59 16.94 -7.26
N ILE A 72 -3.81 16.80 -6.75
CA ILE A 72 -4.99 16.49 -7.58
C ILE A 72 -5.53 17.77 -8.20
N SER A 73 -6.32 17.65 -9.27
CA SER A 73 -6.94 18.80 -9.93
C SER A 73 -7.85 19.59 -8.99
N ASP A 74 -8.06 20.87 -9.30
CA ASP A 74 -8.86 21.80 -8.47
C ASP A 74 -10.30 21.34 -8.30
N TYR A 75 -10.86 20.65 -9.28
CA TYR A 75 -12.18 20.04 -9.18
C TYR A 75 -12.29 19.16 -7.93
N TRP A 76 -11.33 18.28 -7.69
CA TRP A 76 -11.36 17.38 -6.54
C TRP A 76 -11.09 18.08 -5.20
N GLN A 77 -10.60 19.29 -5.19
CA GLN A 77 -10.48 20.03 -3.94
C GLN A 77 -11.85 20.38 -3.34
N THR A 78 -12.87 20.52 -4.19
CA THR A 78 -14.26 20.86 -3.81
C THR A 78 -15.23 19.69 -3.97
N HIS A 79 -14.80 18.51 -4.43
CA HIS A 79 -15.66 17.36 -4.67
C HIS A 79 -15.09 16.09 -4.03
N TYR A 80 -15.93 15.28 -3.42
CA TYR A 80 -15.61 13.91 -2.98
C TYR A 80 -16.21 12.86 -3.93
N VAL A 81 -17.31 13.21 -4.59
CA VAL A 81 -17.98 12.47 -5.64
C VAL A 81 -18.31 13.45 -6.76
N PHE A 82 -18.61 12.94 -7.96
CA PHE A 82 -19.02 13.79 -9.08
C PHE A 82 -20.29 14.58 -8.73
N ASP A 83 -20.39 15.78 -9.25
CA ASP A 83 -21.55 16.66 -9.20
C ASP A 83 -22.07 17.04 -7.80
N LYS A 84 -21.28 16.76 -6.74
CA LYS A 84 -21.63 17.13 -5.36
C LYS A 84 -20.55 17.99 -4.72
N LEU A 85 -20.85 19.27 -4.59
CA LEU A 85 -19.97 20.25 -3.94
C LEU A 85 -19.74 19.94 -2.46
N SER A 86 -18.54 20.16 -2.01
CA SER A 86 -18.12 20.10 -0.61
C SER A 86 -17.24 21.30 -0.27
N LYS A 87 -16.99 21.53 1.02
CA LYS A 87 -16.01 22.56 1.43
C LYS A 87 -14.65 22.28 0.80
N LYS A 88 -14.00 23.33 0.28
CA LYS A 88 -12.66 23.24 -0.32
C LYS A 88 -11.66 22.71 0.71
N ARG A 89 -10.96 21.65 0.35
CA ARG A 89 -9.90 21.01 1.16
C ARG A 89 -8.81 20.46 0.28
N LYS A 90 -7.56 20.62 0.72
CA LYS A 90 -6.44 19.89 0.12
C LYS A 90 -6.66 18.39 0.34
N LYS A 91 -6.71 17.60 -0.74
CA LYS A 91 -6.94 16.14 -0.70
C LYS A 91 -5.71 15.38 -1.19
N SER A 92 -4.53 15.78 -0.68
CA SER A 92 -3.30 15.02 -0.87
C SER A 92 -3.32 13.73 -0.04
N LEU A 93 -2.47 12.77 -0.40
CA LEU A 93 -2.22 11.59 0.43
C LEU A 93 -1.57 12.01 1.75
N GLY A 94 -2.16 11.59 2.87
CA GLY A 94 -1.53 11.77 4.18
C GLY A 94 -0.34 10.82 4.38
N GLN A 95 0.61 11.17 5.23
CA GLN A 95 1.79 10.36 5.51
C GLN A 95 1.48 8.90 5.87
N SER A 96 0.45 8.67 6.68
CA SER A 96 0.01 7.31 7.03
C SER A 96 -0.43 6.50 5.80
N SER A 97 -1.10 7.13 4.82
CA SER A 97 -1.49 6.46 3.58
C SER A 97 -0.28 6.18 2.69
N ILE A 98 0.68 7.10 2.64
CA ILE A 98 1.93 6.90 1.91
C ILE A 98 2.74 5.77 2.53
N ASN A 99 2.89 5.76 3.86
CA ASN A 99 3.56 4.66 4.56
C ASN A 99 2.90 3.31 4.27
N ASN A 100 1.57 3.28 4.22
CA ASN A 100 0.82 2.06 3.88
C ASN A 100 1.14 1.57 2.45
N ILE A 101 1.26 2.48 1.48
CA ILE A 101 1.69 2.15 0.11
C ILE A 101 3.13 1.65 0.12
N ILE A 102 4.03 2.30 0.84
CA ILE A 102 5.44 1.89 0.92
C ILE A 102 5.53 0.48 1.52
N ILE A 103 4.91 0.23 2.66
CA ILE A 103 4.97 -1.06 3.37
C ILE A 103 4.36 -2.19 2.53
N ASN A 104 3.16 -1.97 1.96
CA ASN A 104 2.38 -3.07 1.37
C ASN A 104 2.55 -3.19 -0.15
N THR A 105 3.22 -2.26 -0.81
CA THR A 105 3.41 -2.29 -2.26
C THR A 105 4.87 -2.12 -2.65
N ILE A 106 5.51 -1.01 -2.24
CA ILE A 106 6.85 -0.68 -2.71
C ILE A 106 7.89 -1.66 -2.17
N ILE A 107 7.89 -1.90 -0.88
CA ILE A 107 8.83 -2.79 -0.20
C ILE A 107 8.76 -4.23 -0.75
N PRO A 108 7.57 -4.88 -0.85
CA PRO A 108 7.48 -6.21 -1.43
C PRO A 108 7.94 -6.28 -2.88
N ILE A 109 7.52 -5.32 -3.72
CA ILE A 109 7.91 -5.29 -5.14
C ILE A 109 9.43 -5.11 -5.28
N MET A 110 10.03 -4.21 -4.51
CA MET A 110 11.47 -3.97 -4.52
C MET A 110 12.25 -5.23 -4.10
N PHE A 111 11.79 -5.92 -3.04
CA PHE A 111 12.41 -7.14 -2.56
C PHE A 111 12.34 -8.28 -3.61
N VAL A 112 11.16 -8.46 -4.25
CA VAL A 112 10.99 -9.44 -5.33
C VAL A 112 11.90 -9.09 -6.52
N TYR A 113 11.97 -7.82 -6.90
CA TYR A 113 12.86 -7.36 -7.97
C TYR A 113 14.33 -7.65 -7.65
N GLY A 114 14.77 -7.35 -6.42
CA GLY A 114 16.13 -7.65 -5.94
C GLY A 114 16.44 -9.15 -5.98
N ASN A 115 15.49 -9.99 -5.59
CA ASN A 115 15.64 -11.44 -5.66
C ASN A 115 15.73 -11.96 -7.10
N GLN A 116 14.86 -11.50 -7.99
CA GLN A 116 14.83 -11.95 -9.39
C GLN A 116 16.07 -11.49 -10.19
N ARG A 117 16.66 -10.35 -9.83
CA ARG A 117 17.84 -9.78 -10.50
C ARG A 117 19.14 -10.06 -9.77
N ASP A 118 19.07 -10.71 -8.62
CA ASP A 118 20.20 -10.96 -7.72
C ASP A 118 20.96 -9.67 -7.32
N ILE A 119 20.22 -8.60 -7.04
CA ILE A 119 20.78 -7.30 -6.65
C ILE A 119 20.63 -7.15 -5.12
N LEU A 120 21.75 -7.22 -4.39
CA LEU A 120 21.76 -7.20 -2.92
C LEU A 120 21.15 -5.91 -2.36
N GLU A 121 21.44 -4.76 -2.94
CA GLU A 121 20.87 -3.48 -2.52
C GLU A 121 19.34 -3.52 -2.42
N PHE A 122 18.67 -4.11 -3.39
CA PHE A 122 17.20 -4.20 -3.41
C PHE A 122 16.64 -5.34 -2.55
N LYS A 123 17.49 -6.18 -1.97
CA LYS A 123 17.10 -7.15 -0.92
C LYS A 123 17.19 -6.51 0.48
N GLU A 124 18.18 -5.66 0.72
CA GLU A 124 18.47 -5.05 2.03
C GLU A 124 17.70 -3.74 2.26
N LYS A 125 17.66 -2.85 1.28
CA LYS A 125 17.00 -1.55 1.36
C LYS A 125 15.52 -1.61 1.78
N PRO A 126 14.68 -2.57 1.32
CA PRO A 126 13.34 -2.77 1.82
C PRO A 126 13.26 -2.98 3.33
N LEU A 127 14.19 -3.74 3.89
CA LEU A 127 14.24 -4.01 5.33
C LEU A 127 14.66 -2.75 6.12
N GLN A 128 15.60 -1.98 5.58
CA GLN A 128 16.01 -0.70 6.17
C GLN A 128 14.85 0.30 6.17
N LEU A 129 14.10 0.40 5.07
CA LEU A 129 12.90 1.25 4.98
C LEU A 129 11.85 0.85 6.02
N LEU A 130 11.60 -0.44 6.23
CA LEU A 130 10.70 -0.92 7.29
C LEU A 130 11.17 -0.48 8.67
N ALA A 131 12.47 -0.49 8.93
CA ALA A 131 13.04 -0.07 10.20
C ALA A 131 12.92 1.45 10.45
N GLU A 132 12.93 2.28 9.38
CA GLU A 132 12.76 3.73 9.47
C GLU A 132 11.29 4.16 9.64
N ILE A 133 10.34 3.39 9.12
CA ILE A 133 8.91 3.72 9.19
C ILE A 133 8.40 3.44 10.61
N LYS A 134 7.64 4.40 11.18
CA LYS A 134 7.01 4.25 12.50
C LYS A 134 6.06 3.04 12.54
N PRO A 135 5.90 2.42 13.72
CA PRO A 135 5.01 1.28 13.91
C PRO A 135 3.60 1.55 13.39
N GLU A 136 3.00 0.56 12.76
CA GLU A 136 1.61 0.63 12.33
C GLU A 136 0.66 0.62 13.54
N LYS A 137 -0.44 1.34 13.41
CA LYS A 137 -1.48 1.40 14.44
C LYS A 137 -2.72 0.66 13.97
N ASN A 138 -2.86 -0.59 14.36
CA ASN A 138 -4.03 -1.42 14.09
C ASN A 138 -4.43 -2.25 15.31
N SER A 139 -5.57 -2.94 15.23
CA SER A 139 -6.11 -3.72 16.34
C SER A 139 -5.22 -4.90 16.75
N ILE A 140 -4.48 -5.49 15.81
CA ILE A 140 -3.58 -6.62 16.07
C ILE A 140 -2.38 -6.13 16.87
N ILE A 141 -1.73 -5.05 16.44
CA ILE A 141 -0.59 -4.46 17.14
C ILE A 141 -0.99 -3.96 18.53
N LYS A 142 -2.21 -3.36 18.64
CA LYS A 142 -2.73 -2.98 19.97
C LYS A 142 -2.83 -4.17 20.93
N LYS A 143 -3.22 -5.35 20.43
CA LYS A 143 -3.28 -6.57 21.26
C LYS A 143 -1.89 -7.07 21.66
N TRP A 144 -0.91 -7.00 20.76
CA TRP A 144 0.47 -7.33 21.07
C TRP A 144 1.07 -6.39 22.12
N ASN A 145 0.84 -5.09 22.00
CA ASN A 145 1.29 -4.10 23.00
C ASN A 145 0.63 -4.32 24.37
N ALA A 146 -0.59 -4.82 24.44
CA ALA A 146 -1.26 -5.19 25.69
C ALA A 146 -0.64 -6.43 26.37
N LEU A 147 0.23 -7.16 25.68
CA LEU A 147 1.05 -8.25 26.21
C LEU A 147 2.50 -7.81 26.48
N ASP A 148 2.73 -6.50 26.67
CA ASP A 148 4.04 -5.88 26.90
C ASP A 148 5.07 -6.10 25.77
N ILE A 149 4.61 -6.46 24.56
CA ILE A 149 5.45 -6.57 23.38
C ILE A 149 5.48 -5.21 22.69
N SER A 150 6.55 -4.44 22.96
CA SER A 150 6.74 -3.12 22.34
C SER A 150 7.22 -3.24 20.89
N THR A 151 6.75 -2.31 20.04
CA THR A 151 7.16 -2.20 18.63
C THR A 151 7.81 -0.84 18.41
N LYS A 152 8.96 -0.80 17.73
CA LYS A 152 9.73 0.43 17.48
C LYS A 152 9.56 0.93 16.04
N SER A 153 9.24 0.03 15.10
CA SER A 153 9.21 0.30 13.67
C SER A 153 8.13 -0.51 12.94
N ALA A 154 7.93 -0.22 11.66
CA ALA A 154 7.09 -1.04 10.80
C ALA A 154 7.66 -2.44 10.61
N TYR A 155 8.98 -2.62 10.72
CA TYR A 155 9.62 -3.94 10.68
C TYR A 155 9.07 -4.86 11.76
N ASP A 156 9.00 -4.37 13.01
CA ASP A 156 8.46 -5.13 14.12
C ASP A 156 6.96 -5.42 13.93
N THR A 157 6.19 -4.41 13.48
CA THR A 157 4.75 -4.59 13.29
C THR A 157 4.43 -5.56 12.17
N GLN A 158 5.17 -5.56 11.07
CA GLN A 158 4.99 -6.52 9.99
C GLN A 158 5.35 -7.95 10.42
N ALA A 159 6.41 -8.13 11.21
CA ALA A 159 6.76 -9.43 11.79
C ALA A 159 5.66 -9.96 12.70
N LEU A 160 5.07 -9.11 13.56
CA LEU A 160 3.97 -9.49 14.45
C LEU A 160 2.66 -9.76 13.69
N LEU A 161 2.39 -9.03 12.61
CA LEU A 161 1.25 -9.29 11.71
C LEU A 161 1.41 -10.66 11.04
N GLN A 162 2.59 -10.95 10.50
CA GLN A 162 2.92 -12.23 9.89
C GLN A 162 2.74 -13.37 10.91
N LEU A 163 3.31 -13.22 12.11
CA LEU A 163 3.19 -14.19 13.18
C LEU A 163 1.72 -14.47 13.54
N LYS A 164 0.90 -13.40 13.67
CA LYS A 164 -0.53 -13.54 13.95
C LYS A 164 -1.27 -14.25 12.83
N ASN A 165 -1.06 -13.83 11.58
CA ASN A 165 -1.85 -14.27 10.44
C ASN A 165 -1.48 -15.68 9.97
N GLU A 166 -0.19 -16.04 10.00
CA GLU A 166 0.29 -17.29 9.43
C GLU A 166 0.47 -18.41 10.47
N TYR A 167 0.60 -18.05 11.74
CA TYR A 167 0.85 -19.03 12.80
C TYR A 167 -0.24 -19.01 13.88
N CYS A 168 -0.41 -17.90 14.60
CA CYS A 168 -1.31 -17.86 15.76
C CYS A 168 -2.77 -18.09 15.38
N GLN A 169 -3.22 -17.54 14.26
CA GLN A 169 -4.59 -17.71 13.78
C GLN A 169 -4.93 -19.16 13.49
N TYR A 170 -3.97 -19.94 13.05
CA TYR A 170 -4.12 -21.37 12.73
C TYR A 170 -3.59 -22.29 13.84
N GLN A 171 -3.28 -21.76 15.03
CA GLN A 171 -2.78 -22.52 16.18
C GLN A 171 -1.54 -23.38 15.86
N LYS A 172 -0.69 -22.93 14.92
CA LYS A 172 0.53 -23.63 14.48
C LYS A 172 1.68 -23.45 15.49
N CYS A 173 1.42 -23.61 16.79
CA CYS A 173 2.41 -23.36 17.84
C CYS A 173 3.64 -24.28 17.76
N LEU A 174 3.46 -25.51 17.36
CA LEU A 174 4.56 -26.49 17.20
C LEU A 174 5.49 -26.18 16.03
N SER A 175 4.97 -25.51 14.98
CA SER A 175 5.74 -25.06 13.81
C SER A 175 6.27 -23.63 13.97
N CYS A 176 5.89 -22.94 15.05
CA CYS A 176 6.34 -21.59 15.37
C CYS A 176 7.52 -21.64 16.32
N VAL A 177 8.63 -20.95 16.00
CA VAL A 177 9.82 -20.92 16.86
C VAL A 177 9.51 -20.43 18.29
N ILE A 178 8.66 -19.40 18.40
CA ILE A 178 8.25 -18.85 19.71
C ILE A 178 7.37 -19.86 20.44
N GLY A 179 6.33 -20.36 19.81
CA GLY A 179 5.41 -21.34 20.39
C GLY A 179 6.13 -22.61 20.84
N ASN A 180 6.99 -23.16 19.99
CA ASN A 180 7.79 -24.33 20.30
C ASN A 180 8.69 -24.12 21.52
N LYS A 181 9.37 -22.94 21.57
CA LYS A 181 10.23 -22.60 22.72
C LYS A 181 9.46 -22.45 24.03
N LEU A 182 8.25 -21.88 23.99
CA LEU A 182 7.40 -21.73 25.18
C LEU A 182 6.86 -23.08 25.66
N ILE A 183 6.43 -23.95 24.76
CA ILE A 183 5.89 -25.28 25.10
C ILE A 183 6.98 -26.21 25.66
N ARG A 184 8.21 -26.11 25.15
CA ARG A 184 9.35 -26.94 25.62
C ARG A 184 10.02 -26.42 26.89
N ARG A 185 9.68 -25.23 27.36
CA ARG A 185 10.13 -24.73 28.68
C ARG A 185 9.27 -25.42 29.76
N LYS A 186 9.74 -26.58 30.21
CA LYS A 186 9.44 -27.14 31.54
C LYS A 186 10.52 -26.69 32.50
#